data_555825c2be9ff010e754f01f38b3bfe7
#
_entry.id   555825c2be9ff010e754f01f38b3bfe7
#
_cell.length_a   1.000
_cell.length_b   1.000
_cell.length_c   1.000
_cell.angle_alpha   90.00
_cell.angle_beta   90.00
_cell.angle_gamma   90.00
#
_symmetry.space_group_name_H-M   'P 1'
#
loop_
_entity.id
_entity.type
_entity.pdbx_description
1 polymer ?
#
loop_
_entity_poly.entity_id
_entity_poly.type
_entity_poly.pdbx_seq_one_letter_code
_entity_poly.pdbx_strand_id
1 'polypeptide(L)'
;MCREYAKKFFDLRGDAEYVEDVAGLEETLVRTLKEKGLTLSTAESCTGGLIAQRITSVPGSSEVFGYGFVTYWEAAKARLVGVEPDVIAKYNVVSAPVAAQMALGAAQAAGAEIGISVTGVAGPTGGDALRPVGTVYLGAARGETVYVKKLSVSRPDRALVRARAAQAALELALRLAQGKVPAGTEPLARNAQHSAEALDKLNEVFLGH
;
A
#
# COMPACT_ATOMS: atom_id res chain seq x y z
N MET A 1 -9.25 6.19 23.48
CA MET A 1 -9.98 6.58 22.25
C MET A 1 -9.57 5.76 21.02
N CYS A 2 -8.30 5.62 20.64
CA CYS A 2 -7.88 4.81 19.47
C CYS A 2 -8.22 3.30 19.57
N ARG A 3 -8.10 2.69 20.74
CA ARG A 3 -8.38 1.24 20.94
C ARG A 3 -9.87 0.88 20.80
N GLU A 4 -10.78 1.76 21.15
CA GLU A 4 -12.23 1.53 21.00
C GLU A 4 -12.71 1.69 19.57
N TYR A 5 -12.09 2.60 18.79
CA TYR A 5 -12.39 2.76 17.38
C TYR A 5 -11.97 1.51 16.58
N ALA A 6 -10.79 0.95 16.86
CA ALA A 6 -10.36 -0.30 16.23
C ALA A 6 -11.32 -1.45 16.54
N LYS A 7 -11.72 -1.63 17.80
CA LYS A 7 -12.65 -2.69 18.24
C LYS A 7 -14.03 -2.60 17.56
N LYS A 8 -14.55 -1.40 17.36
CA LYS A 8 -15.87 -1.17 16.76
C LYS A 8 -15.89 -1.42 15.23
N PHE A 9 -14.75 -1.26 14.54
CA PHE A 9 -14.62 -1.54 13.11
C PHE A 9 -14.34 -3.02 12.81
N PHE A 10 -13.79 -3.79 13.74
CA PHE A 10 -13.44 -5.19 13.55
C PHE A 10 -14.54 -6.19 13.95
N ASP A 11 -15.60 -5.74 14.62
CA ASP A 11 -16.75 -6.59 15.03
C ASP A 11 -17.79 -6.81 13.92
N LEU A 12 -17.57 -6.26 12.71
CA LEU A 12 -18.39 -6.51 11.52
C LEU A 12 -17.86 -7.72 10.76
N ARG A 13 -18.23 -8.88 11.25
CA ARG A 13 -17.93 -10.22 10.75
C ARG A 13 -18.13 -10.40 9.25
N GLY A 14 -17.14 -10.96 8.59
CA GLY A 14 -17.28 -11.47 7.22
C GLY A 14 -16.11 -12.28 6.69
N ASP A 15 -14.86 -12.03 7.09
CA ASP A 15 -13.72 -12.81 6.59
C ASP A 15 -12.80 -13.18 7.75
N ALA A 16 -13.00 -14.39 8.29
CA ALA A 16 -12.33 -14.93 9.47
C ALA A 16 -10.81 -15.18 9.31
N GLU A 17 -10.25 -14.90 8.15
CA GLU A 17 -8.84 -15.18 7.84
C GLU A 17 -7.86 -14.04 8.17
N TYR A 18 -8.37 -12.87 8.62
CA TYR A 18 -7.55 -11.67 8.85
C TYR A 18 -7.62 -11.07 10.27
N VAL A 19 -8.10 -11.81 11.25
CA VAL A 19 -8.34 -11.29 12.62
C VAL A 19 -7.34 -11.81 13.65
N GLU A 20 -6.30 -12.53 13.25
CA GLU A 20 -5.25 -12.88 14.19
C GLU A 20 -4.26 -11.71 14.34
N ASP A 21 -4.39 -11.04 15.47
CA ASP A 21 -3.42 -10.10 16.06
C ASP A 21 -3.29 -8.71 15.43
N VAL A 22 -4.38 -7.96 15.39
CA VAL A 22 -4.36 -6.53 15.00
C VAL A 22 -3.79 -5.64 16.11
N ALA A 23 -3.78 -6.08 17.34
CA ALA A 23 -3.16 -5.37 18.44
C ALA A 23 -1.64 -5.56 18.39
N GLY A 24 -0.91 -4.51 18.04
CA GLY A 24 0.56 -4.51 18.05
C GLY A 24 1.23 -4.69 16.70
N LEU A 25 0.49 -4.58 15.57
CA LEU A 25 1.11 -4.67 14.25
C LEU A 25 2.13 -3.55 14.01
N GLU A 26 1.78 -2.31 14.35
CA GLU A 26 2.64 -1.14 14.20
C GLU A 26 3.89 -1.25 15.09
N GLU A 27 3.70 -1.64 16.35
CA GLU A 27 4.80 -1.85 17.29
C GLU A 27 5.72 -2.97 16.82
N THR A 28 5.15 -4.07 16.31
CA THR A 28 5.93 -5.18 15.76
C THR A 28 6.69 -4.76 14.52
N LEU A 29 6.07 -3.98 13.62
CA LEU A 29 6.73 -3.44 12.43
C LEU A 29 7.90 -2.52 12.81
N VAL A 30 7.67 -1.52 13.66
CA VAL A 30 8.71 -0.57 14.07
C VAL A 30 9.85 -1.30 14.77
N ARG A 31 9.57 -2.23 15.68
CA ARG A 31 10.59 -3.06 16.32
C ARG A 31 11.39 -3.88 15.31
N THR A 32 10.72 -4.58 14.39
CA THR A 32 11.39 -5.40 13.37
C THR A 32 12.29 -4.56 12.46
N LEU A 33 11.84 -3.37 12.07
CA LEU A 33 12.64 -2.44 11.27
C LEU A 33 13.90 -1.99 12.03
N LYS A 34 13.77 -1.61 13.30
CA LYS A 34 14.91 -1.24 14.16
C LYS A 34 15.91 -2.38 14.32
N GLU A 35 15.43 -3.57 14.67
CA GLU A 35 16.27 -4.76 14.87
C GLU A 35 17.10 -5.13 13.62
N LYS A 36 16.57 -4.80 12.43
CA LYS A 36 17.20 -5.10 11.15
C LYS A 36 17.92 -3.92 10.50
N GLY A 37 17.91 -2.76 11.12
CA GLY A 37 18.48 -1.53 10.56
C GLY A 37 17.83 -1.13 9.23
N LEU A 38 16.52 -1.33 9.09
CA LEU A 38 15.76 -1.02 7.88
C LEU A 38 14.91 0.22 8.09
N THR A 39 14.75 1.01 7.03
CA THR A 39 13.86 2.16 6.99
C THR A 39 12.70 1.94 6.04
N LEU A 40 11.58 2.63 6.30
CA LEU A 40 10.33 2.52 5.59
C LEU A 40 9.84 3.89 5.13
N SER A 41 9.27 3.96 3.94
CA SER A 41 8.51 5.11 3.46
C SER A 41 7.18 4.70 2.87
N THR A 42 6.23 5.65 2.77
CA THR A 42 4.89 5.40 2.25
C THR A 42 4.49 6.40 1.16
N ALA A 43 3.72 5.94 0.15
CA ALA A 43 3.00 6.78 -0.80
C ALA A 43 1.50 6.46 -0.72
N GLU A 44 0.73 7.39 -0.17
CA GLU A 44 -0.67 7.20 0.16
C GLU A 44 -1.60 8.01 -0.74
N SER A 45 -2.58 7.36 -1.35
CA SER A 45 -3.67 8.01 -2.08
C SER A 45 -4.96 7.94 -1.26
N CYS A 46 -5.78 6.92 -1.43
CA CYS A 46 -7.08 6.83 -0.76
C CYS A 46 -7.01 6.75 0.78
N THR A 47 -5.90 6.34 1.36
CA THR A 47 -5.67 6.32 2.81
C THR A 47 -5.35 7.68 3.40
N GLY A 48 -4.78 8.61 2.58
CA GLY A 48 -4.63 10.03 2.94
C GLY A 48 -3.82 10.28 4.21
N GLY A 49 -2.72 9.56 4.42
CA GLY A 49 -1.84 9.69 5.59
C GLY A 49 -2.17 8.73 6.74
N LEU A 50 -3.17 7.85 6.60
CA LEU A 50 -3.57 6.92 7.68
C LEU A 50 -2.48 5.90 8.01
N ILE A 51 -1.70 5.44 7.01
CA ILE A 51 -0.58 4.50 7.25
C ILE A 51 0.53 5.21 8.02
N ALA A 52 0.93 6.40 7.57
CA ALA A 52 1.93 7.22 8.24
C ALA A 52 1.50 7.54 9.69
N GLN A 53 0.23 7.93 9.89
CA GLN A 53 -0.33 8.18 11.22
C GLN A 53 -0.24 6.96 12.13
N ARG A 54 -0.56 5.76 11.65
CA ARG A 54 -0.45 4.51 12.42
C ARG A 54 1.00 4.20 12.80
N ILE A 55 1.95 4.34 11.89
CA ILE A 55 3.37 4.13 12.16
C ILE A 55 3.88 5.13 13.19
N THR A 56 3.56 6.42 13.00
CA THR A 56 4.03 7.50 13.89
C THR A 56 3.35 7.52 15.26
N SER A 57 2.29 6.74 15.46
CA SER A 57 1.71 6.53 16.81
C SER A 57 2.60 5.69 17.72
N VAL A 58 3.61 4.98 17.15
CA VAL A 58 4.54 4.16 17.92
C VAL A 58 5.73 5.01 18.38
N PRO A 59 6.03 5.07 19.68
CA PRO A 59 7.19 5.78 20.19
C PRO A 59 8.50 5.27 19.55
N GLY A 60 9.36 6.18 19.11
CA GLY A 60 10.64 5.87 18.47
C GLY A 60 10.51 5.43 17.00
N SER A 61 9.36 5.58 16.37
CA SER A 61 9.17 5.33 14.94
C SER A 61 10.02 6.25 14.04
N SER A 62 10.44 7.42 14.53
CA SER A 62 11.31 8.35 13.78
C SER A 62 12.69 7.78 13.42
N GLU A 63 13.12 6.71 14.08
CA GLU A 63 14.37 6.02 13.74
C GLU A 63 14.25 5.19 12.44
N VAL A 64 13.02 4.82 12.04
CA VAL A 64 12.76 3.90 10.92
C VAL A 64 11.81 4.47 9.87
N PHE A 65 11.14 5.60 10.13
CA PHE A 65 10.16 6.21 9.26
C PHE A 65 10.41 7.73 9.14
N GLY A 66 11.11 8.12 8.09
CA GLY A 66 11.47 9.52 7.87
C GLY A 66 10.50 10.28 6.95
N TYR A 67 9.87 9.59 5.99
CA TYR A 67 9.04 10.20 4.97
C TYR A 67 7.76 9.42 4.72
N GLY A 68 6.62 10.14 4.67
CA GLY A 68 5.33 9.68 4.17
C GLY A 68 4.77 10.67 3.16
N PHE A 69 4.50 10.20 1.94
CA PHE A 69 4.00 11.03 0.85
C PHE A 69 2.48 10.84 0.72
N VAL A 70 1.70 11.91 0.90
CA VAL A 70 0.28 11.91 0.55
C VAL A 70 0.14 12.36 -0.90
N THR A 71 0.03 11.39 -1.80
CA THR A 71 -0.02 11.57 -3.26
C THR A 71 -1.46 11.46 -3.77
N TYR A 72 -2.34 12.33 -3.25
CA TYR A 72 -3.78 12.23 -3.50
C TYR A 72 -4.16 12.55 -4.95
N TRP A 73 -3.52 13.54 -5.56
CA TRP A 73 -3.68 13.89 -6.97
C TRP A 73 -2.70 13.13 -7.86
N GLU A 74 -3.07 12.94 -9.12
CA GLU A 74 -2.20 12.33 -10.13
C GLU A 74 -0.88 13.08 -10.28
N ALA A 75 -0.94 14.41 -10.37
CA ALA A 75 0.24 15.27 -10.43
C ALA A 75 1.16 15.11 -9.21
N ALA A 76 0.61 14.82 -8.02
CA ALA A 76 1.41 14.54 -6.84
C ALA A 76 2.12 13.18 -6.91
N LYS A 77 1.49 12.16 -7.52
CA LYS A 77 2.14 10.87 -7.77
C LYS A 77 3.35 11.02 -8.69
N ALA A 78 3.18 11.76 -9.79
CA ALA A 78 4.29 12.02 -10.71
C ALA A 78 5.40 12.85 -10.04
N ARG A 79 5.03 13.95 -9.40
CA ARG A 79 6.00 14.92 -8.87
C ARG A 79 6.77 14.42 -7.64
N LEU A 80 6.11 13.71 -6.73
CA LEU A 80 6.68 13.36 -5.42
C LEU A 80 7.34 11.99 -5.41
N VAL A 81 6.78 11.05 -6.16
CA VAL A 81 7.24 9.64 -6.17
C VAL A 81 7.47 9.10 -7.59
N GLY A 82 7.58 9.97 -8.59
CA GLY A 82 8.06 9.62 -9.92
C GLY A 82 7.17 8.67 -10.73
N VAL A 83 5.87 8.60 -10.44
CA VAL A 83 4.94 7.82 -11.29
C VAL A 83 4.86 8.47 -12.65
N GLU A 84 5.05 7.68 -13.71
CA GLU A 84 5.01 8.18 -15.09
C GLU A 84 3.58 8.59 -15.48
N PRO A 85 3.38 9.81 -16.01
CA PRO A 85 2.06 10.24 -16.47
C PRO A 85 1.44 9.30 -17.51
N ASP A 86 2.24 8.73 -18.41
CA ASP A 86 1.78 7.80 -19.43
C ASP A 86 1.28 6.47 -18.83
N VAL A 87 1.87 6.03 -17.72
CA VAL A 87 1.40 4.87 -16.96
C VAL A 87 0.04 5.15 -16.32
N ILE A 88 -0.16 6.36 -15.77
CA ILE A 88 -1.46 6.77 -15.24
C ILE A 88 -2.50 6.83 -16.36
N ALA A 89 -2.17 7.46 -17.48
CA ALA A 89 -3.08 7.59 -18.62
C ALA A 89 -3.48 6.23 -19.22
N LYS A 90 -2.53 5.31 -19.36
CA LYS A 90 -2.76 3.99 -19.94
C LYS A 90 -3.53 3.05 -19.02
N TYR A 91 -3.18 2.97 -17.73
CA TYR A 91 -3.70 1.95 -16.81
C TYR A 91 -4.72 2.47 -15.81
N ASN A 92 -4.97 3.77 -15.77
CA ASN A 92 -5.73 4.48 -14.73
C ASN A 92 -4.93 4.62 -13.42
N VAL A 93 -5.26 5.68 -12.66
CA VAL A 93 -4.64 6.00 -11.37
C VAL A 93 -4.83 4.91 -10.31
N VAL A 94 -5.89 4.10 -10.43
CA VAL A 94 -6.17 2.93 -9.58
C VAL A 94 -5.82 1.66 -10.36
N SER A 95 -4.54 1.28 -10.33
CA SER A 95 -4.05 0.11 -11.06
C SER A 95 -2.80 -0.49 -10.42
N ALA A 96 -2.49 -1.73 -10.78
CA ALA A 96 -1.29 -2.43 -10.33
C ALA A 96 0.02 -1.75 -10.78
N PRO A 97 0.16 -1.30 -12.05
CA PRO A 97 1.33 -0.55 -12.49
C PRO A 97 1.57 0.74 -11.69
N VAL A 98 0.54 1.52 -11.43
CA VAL A 98 0.66 2.75 -10.63
C VAL A 98 1.04 2.44 -9.20
N ALA A 99 0.45 1.42 -8.56
CA ALA A 99 0.85 1.00 -7.22
C ALA A 99 2.32 0.56 -7.16
N ALA A 100 2.80 -0.17 -8.17
CA ALA A 100 4.20 -0.59 -8.26
C ALA A 100 5.14 0.62 -8.32
N GLN A 101 4.90 1.55 -9.25
CA GLN A 101 5.73 2.75 -9.40
C GLN A 101 5.68 3.66 -8.16
N MET A 102 4.51 3.81 -7.54
CA MET A 102 4.38 4.56 -6.28
C MET A 102 5.24 3.97 -5.15
N ALA A 103 5.28 2.63 -5.01
CA ALA A 103 6.06 2.00 -3.94
C ALA A 103 7.57 2.14 -4.17
N LEU A 104 8.02 1.89 -5.39
CA LEU A 104 9.42 2.08 -5.78
C LEU A 104 9.84 3.53 -5.63
N GLY A 105 9.00 4.45 -6.12
CA GLY A 105 9.26 5.88 -6.03
C GLY A 105 9.28 6.40 -4.60
N ALA A 106 8.42 5.89 -3.71
CA ALA A 106 8.46 6.24 -2.29
C ALA A 106 9.78 5.82 -1.64
N ALA A 107 10.25 4.59 -1.89
CA ALA A 107 11.54 4.12 -1.39
C ALA A 107 12.68 5.00 -1.92
N GLN A 108 12.70 5.29 -3.22
CA GLN A 108 13.71 6.11 -3.87
C GLN A 108 13.75 7.55 -3.34
N ALA A 109 12.59 8.22 -3.30
CA ALA A 109 12.50 9.63 -2.89
C ALA A 109 12.88 9.83 -1.42
N ALA A 110 12.67 8.81 -0.59
CA ALA A 110 13.03 8.84 0.83
C ALA A 110 14.42 8.28 1.14
N GLY A 111 15.08 7.60 0.20
CA GLY A 111 16.29 6.82 0.49
C GLY A 111 16.02 5.66 1.44
N ALA A 112 14.81 5.10 1.44
CA ALA A 112 14.40 4.02 2.34
C ALA A 112 14.59 2.64 1.70
N GLU A 113 14.86 1.61 2.54
CA GLU A 113 15.00 0.22 2.08
C GLU A 113 13.68 -0.39 1.66
N ILE A 114 12.57 0.07 2.27
CA ILE A 114 11.23 -0.42 1.97
C ILE A 114 10.33 0.75 1.56
N GLY A 115 9.62 0.61 0.46
CA GLY A 115 8.58 1.54 0.02
C GLY A 115 7.22 0.85 -0.03
N ILE A 116 6.21 1.47 0.56
CA ILE A 116 4.82 0.97 0.55
C ILE A 116 3.94 1.99 -0.15
N SER A 117 3.02 1.51 -0.98
CA SER A 117 2.06 2.37 -1.65
C SER A 117 0.63 1.87 -1.55
N VAL A 118 -0.31 2.80 -1.65
CA VAL A 118 -1.75 2.51 -1.72
C VAL A 118 -2.41 3.44 -2.72
N THR A 119 -3.12 2.87 -3.70
CA THR A 119 -4.05 3.60 -4.58
C THR A 119 -5.36 2.83 -4.69
N GLY A 120 -6.51 3.52 -4.67
CA GLY A 120 -7.78 2.81 -4.64
C GLY A 120 -9.02 3.70 -4.65
N VAL A 121 -10.17 3.07 -4.84
CA VAL A 121 -11.50 3.70 -4.82
C VAL A 121 -12.13 3.48 -3.45
N ALA A 122 -12.01 4.47 -2.56
CA ALA A 122 -12.57 4.37 -1.22
C ALA A 122 -14.09 4.59 -1.16
N GLY A 123 -14.68 5.19 -2.19
CA GLY A 123 -16.11 5.49 -2.24
C GLY A 123 -16.51 6.78 -1.49
N PRO A 124 -17.84 7.07 -1.44
CA PRO A 124 -18.95 6.27 -1.99
C PRO A 124 -19.08 6.33 -3.51
N THR A 125 -18.39 7.26 -4.18
CA THR A 125 -18.37 7.47 -5.63
C THR A 125 -17.01 7.20 -6.25
N GLY A 126 -16.87 7.28 -7.57
CA GLY A 126 -15.57 7.22 -8.27
C GLY A 126 -15.13 5.84 -8.73
N GLY A 127 -15.97 4.81 -8.60
CA GLY A 127 -15.70 3.49 -9.18
C GLY A 127 -16.21 3.36 -10.62
N ASP A 128 -15.66 2.39 -11.33
CA ASP A 128 -16.12 1.92 -12.66
C ASP A 128 -16.33 0.40 -12.65
N ALA A 129 -16.71 -0.17 -13.79
CA ALA A 129 -16.99 -1.61 -13.90
C ALA A 129 -15.75 -2.49 -13.63
N LEU A 130 -14.54 -2.02 -13.94
CA LEU A 130 -13.28 -2.74 -13.71
C LEU A 130 -12.72 -2.49 -12.30
N ARG A 131 -13.06 -1.34 -11.72
CA ARG A 131 -12.57 -0.87 -10.41
C ARG A 131 -13.74 -0.34 -9.58
N PRO A 132 -14.65 -1.22 -9.13
CA PRO A 132 -15.75 -0.81 -8.27
C PRO A 132 -15.25 -0.20 -6.96
N VAL A 133 -16.12 0.53 -6.26
CA VAL A 133 -15.83 1.02 -4.91
C VAL A 133 -15.37 -0.14 -4.02
N GLY A 134 -14.30 0.05 -3.27
CA GLY A 134 -13.64 -0.99 -2.49
C GLY A 134 -12.42 -1.63 -3.17
N THR A 135 -12.16 -1.32 -4.46
CA THR A 135 -10.94 -1.77 -5.14
C THR A 135 -9.74 -0.95 -4.68
N VAL A 136 -8.71 -1.62 -4.21
CA VAL A 136 -7.44 -1.02 -3.78
C VAL A 136 -6.27 -1.83 -4.33
N TYR A 137 -5.26 -1.15 -4.85
CA TYR A 137 -3.97 -1.74 -5.18
C TYR A 137 -2.92 -1.28 -4.17
N LEU A 138 -2.13 -2.22 -3.72
CA LEU A 138 -1.04 -2.05 -2.76
C LEU A 138 0.27 -2.42 -3.43
N GLY A 139 1.28 -1.58 -3.30
CA GLY A 139 2.65 -1.89 -3.72
C GLY A 139 3.56 -1.99 -2.51
N ALA A 140 4.51 -2.93 -2.53
CA ALA A 140 5.50 -3.13 -1.49
C ALA A 140 6.86 -3.43 -2.13
N ALA A 141 7.78 -2.45 -2.10
CA ALA A 141 9.08 -2.51 -2.74
C ALA A 141 10.18 -2.78 -1.72
N ARG A 142 11.10 -3.70 -2.05
CA ARG A 142 12.35 -3.91 -1.32
C ARG A 142 13.43 -4.48 -2.25
N GLY A 143 14.61 -3.87 -2.25
CA GLY A 143 15.70 -4.27 -3.15
C GLY A 143 15.28 -4.17 -4.62
N GLU A 144 15.45 -5.28 -5.35
CA GLU A 144 15.19 -5.35 -6.79
C GLU A 144 13.78 -5.81 -7.16
N THR A 145 12.85 -5.89 -6.18
CA THR A 145 11.50 -6.38 -6.44
C THR A 145 10.46 -5.49 -5.79
N VAL A 146 9.37 -5.25 -6.52
CA VAL A 146 8.12 -4.73 -5.97
C VAL A 146 7.05 -5.82 -6.05
N TYR A 147 6.33 -6.00 -4.98
CA TYR A 147 5.20 -6.92 -4.87
C TYR A 147 3.91 -6.12 -4.91
N VAL A 148 2.98 -6.51 -5.75
CA VAL A 148 1.69 -5.84 -5.90
C VAL A 148 0.57 -6.76 -5.43
N LYS A 149 -0.38 -6.21 -4.69
CA LYS A 149 -1.58 -6.90 -4.21
C LYS A 149 -2.82 -6.10 -4.57
N LYS A 150 -3.87 -6.79 -5.03
CA LYS A 150 -5.22 -6.23 -5.14
C LYS A 150 -6.01 -6.62 -3.89
N LEU A 151 -6.68 -5.65 -3.31
CA LEU A 151 -7.64 -5.82 -2.23
C LEU A 151 -9.01 -5.41 -2.75
N SER A 152 -10.03 -6.26 -2.52
CA SER A 152 -11.41 -5.97 -2.80
C SER A 152 -12.19 -6.01 -1.49
N VAL A 153 -12.73 -4.86 -1.06
CA VAL A 153 -13.46 -4.74 0.19
C VAL A 153 -14.93 -4.97 -0.06
N SER A 154 -15.49 -6.03 0.53
CA SER A 154 -16.92 -6.33 0.45
C SER A 154 -17.74 -5.31 1.24
N ARG A 155 -18.91 -4.90 0.72
CA ARG A 155 -19.80 -3.90 1.32
C ARG A 155 -19.03 -2.62 1.72
N PRO A 156 -18.35 -1.97 0.76
CA PRO A 156 -17.42 -0.92 1.05
C PRO A 156 -18.13 0.34 1.55
N ASP A 157 -17.70 0.85 2.68
CA ASP A 157 -17.83 2.25 3.04
C ASP A 157 -16.42 2.89 3.05
N ARG A 158 -16.35 4.20 2.93
CA ARG A 158 -15.09 4.92 2.80
C ARG A 158 -14.14 4.69 3.99
N ALA A 159 -14.66 4.63 5.21
CA ALA A 159 -13.85 4.44 6.40
C ALA A 159 -13.31 3.01 6.47
N LEU A 160 -14.15 2.03 6.16
CA LEU A 160 -13.75 0.62 6.11
C LEU A 160 -12.70 0.37 5.04
N VAL A 161 -12.89 0.88 3.81
CA VAL A 161 -11.91 0.71 2.72
C VAL A 161 -10.55 1.28 3.13
N ARG A 162 -10.51 2.49 3.68
CA ARG A 162 -9.28 3.13 4.15
C ARG A 162 -8.60 2.34 5.28
N ALA A 163 -9.37 1.87 6.25
CA ALA A 163 -8.84 1.08 7.37
C ALA A 163 -8.25 -0.26 6.89
N ARG A 164 -8.98 -1.00 6.03
CA ARG A 164 -8.51 -2.27 5.46
C ARG A 164 -7.28 -2.09 4.58
N ALA A 165 -7.24 -1.03 3.77
CA ALA A 165 -6.08 -0.71 2.93
C ALA A 165 -4.84 -0.39 3.79
N ALA A 166 -4.99 0.41 4.84
CA ALA A 166 -3.88 0.71 5.75
C ALA A 166 -3.39 -0.53 6.49
N GLN A 167 -4.31 -1.38 6.97
CA GLN A 167 -3.98 -2.65 7.61
C GLN A 167 -3.17 -3.55 6.69
N ALA A 168 -3.66 -3.80 5.47
CA ALA A 168 -2.98 -4.65 4.50
C ALA A 168 -1.60 -4.08 4.09
N ALA A 169 -1.47 -2.76 3.99
CA ALA A 169 -0.20 -2.11 3.70
C ALA A 169 0.85 -2.34 4.80
N LEU A 170 0.46 -2.24 6.07
CA LEU A 170 1.34 -2.51 7.21
C LEU A 170 1.75 -3.98 7.30
N GLU A 171 0.84 -4.91 6.97
CA GLU A 171 1.14 -6.34 6.88
C GLU A 171 2.17 -6.64 5.79
N LEU A 172 2.03 -6.01 4.60
CA LEU A 172 3.02 -6.13 3.53
C LEU A 172 4.39 -5.59 3.98
N ALA A 173 4.41 -4.43 4.63
CA ALA A 173 5.64 -3.83 5.17
C ALA A 173 6.33 -4.77 6.17
N LEU A 174 5.57 -5.36 7.11
CA LEU A 174 6.12 -6.29 8.10
C LEU A 174 6.67 -7.56 7.45
N ARG A 175 5.96 -8.14 6.46
CA ARG A 175 6.46 -9.31 5.71
C ARG A 175 7.79 -9.00 5.03
N LEU A 176 7.88 -7.87 4.33
CA LEU A 176 9.14 -7.46 3.70
C LEU A 176 10.24 -7.18 4.73
N ALA A 177 9.94 -6.51 5.84
CA ALA A 177 10.89 -6.30 6.92
C ALA A 177 11.43 -7.62 7.47
N GLN A 178 10.59 -8.65 7.58
CA GLN A 178 10.98 -10.00 7.98
C GLN A 178 11.79 -10.76 6.90
N GLY A 179 11.92 -10.25 5.69
CA GLY A 179 12.56 -10.94 4.56
C GLY A 179 11.68 -12.03 3.94
N LYS A 180 10.36 -11.95 4.11
CA LYS A 180 9.40 -12.91 3.59
C LYS A 180 8.68 -12.33 2.37
N VAL A 181 8.42 -13.17 1.36
CA VAL A 181 7.53 -12.80 0.24
C VAL A 181 6.11 -12.69 0.77
N PRO A 182 5.42 -11.56 0.52
CA PRO A 182 4.04 -11.42 0.97
C PRO A 182 3.09 -12.34 0.19
N ALA A 183 2.18 -13.01 0.87
CA ALA A 183 1.20 -13.88 0.24
C ALA A 183 0.16 -13.10 -0.59
N GLY A 184 -0.29 -13.70 -1.70
CA GLY A 184 -1.29 -13.09 -2.59
C GLY A 184 -0.79 -11.83 -3.29
N THR A 185 0.51 -11.77 -3.59
CA THR A 185 1.12 -10.67 -4.34
C THR A 185 1.70 -11.17 -5.65
N GLU A 186 1.75 -10.27 -6.66
CA GLU A 186 2.45 -10.48 -7.92
C GLU A 186 3.76 -9.69 -7.91
N PRO A 187 4.91 -10.33 -8.20
CA PRO A 187 6.19 -9.66 -8.24
C PRO A 187 6.42 -8.95 -9.57
N LEU A 188 7.05 -7.78 -9.50
CA LEU A 188 7.62 -7.07 -10.65
C LEU A 188 9.08 -6.74 -10.32
N ALA A 189 10.00 -7.05 -11.24
CA ALA A 189 11.39 -6.66 -11.09
C ALA A 189 11.53 -5.13 -11.19
N ARG A 190 12.39 -4.53 -10.37
CA ARG A 190 12.59 -3.08 -10.31
C ARG A 190 13.01 -2.49 -11.66
N ASN A 191 13.88 -3.17 -12.41
CA ASN A 191 14.30 -2.73 -13.73
C ASN A 191 13.21 -2.84 -14.81
N ALA A 192 12.11 -3.56 -14.53
CA ALA A 192 10.96 -3.70 -15.43
C ALA A 192 9.83 -2.68 -15.16
N GLN A 193 9.98 -1.79 -14.18
CA GLN A 193 8.95 -0.80 -13.81
C GLN A 193 8.61 0.21 -14.91
N HIS A 194 9.48 0.34 -15.91
CA HIS A 194 9.31 1.20 -17.09
C HIS A 194 9.05 0.39 -18.37
N SER A 195 9.04 -0.94 -18.30
CA SER A 195 8.76 -1.81 -19.43
C SER A 195 7.26 -1.91 -19.68
N ALA A 196 6.79 -1.43 -20.82
CA ALA A 196 5.38 -1.52 -21.21
C ALA A 196 4.88 -2.97 -21.18
N GLU A 197 5.65 -3.93 -21.68
CA GLU A 197 5.31 -5.36 -21.68
C GLU A 197 5.15 -5.91 -20.26
N ALA A 198 6.07 -5.58 -19.35
CA ALA A 198 6.00 -6.04 -17.96
C ALA A 198 4.83 -5.42 -17.21
N LEU A 199 4.53 -4.15 -17.46
CA LEU A 199 3.40 -3.45 -16.86
C LEU A 199 2.04 -3.94 -17.43
N ASP A 200 1.98 -4.24 -18.74
CA ASP A 200 0.79 -4.86 -19.36
C ASP A 200 0.51 -6.22 -18.71
N LYS A 201 1.53 -7.08 -18.63
CA LYS A 201 1.40 -8.39 -17.98
C LYS A 201 0.97 -8.29 -16.50
N LEU A 202 1.57 -7.38 -15.74
CA LEU A 202 1.18 -7.14 -14.35
C LEU A 202 -0.27 -6.69 -14.24
N ASN A 203 -0.72 -5.80 -15.13
CA ASN A 203 -2.08 -5.29 -15.12
C ASN A 203 -3.11 -6.36 -15.52
N GLU A 204 -2.80 -7.20 -16.50
CA GLU A 204 -3.64 -8.31 -16.96
C GLU A 204 -3.91 -9.33 -15.85
N VAL A 205 -2.90 -9.68 -15.04
CA VAL A 205 -3.08 -10.60 -13.90
C VAL A 205 -4.21 -10.15 -12.97
N PHE A 206 -4.40 -8.84 -12.81
CA PHE A 206 -5.40 -8.31 -11.89
C PHE A 206 -6.74 -7.92 -12.54
N LEU A 207 -6.78 -7.79 -13.87
CA LEU A 207 -8.00 -7.45 -14.61
C LEU A 207 -8.62 -8.67 -15.30
N GLY A 208 -7.86 -9.70 -15.56
CA GLY A 208 -8.24 -10.83 -16.43
C GLY A 208 -9.09 -11.92 -15.79
N HIS A 209 -9.68 -11.70 -14.61
CA HIS A 209 -10.50 -12.74 -13.95
C HIS A 209 -11.68 -12.18 -13.22
#